data_0b8ed75827d8c216fa7765ec2633de55
#
_entry.id   0b8ed75827d8c216fa7765ec2633de55
#
_cell.length_a   1.000
_cell.length_b   1.000
_cell.length_c   1.000
_cell.angle_alpha   90.00
_cell.angle_beta   90.00
_cell.angle_gamma   90.00
#
_symmetry.space_group_name_H-M   'P 1'
#
loop_
_entity.id
_entity.type
_entity.pdbx_description
1 polymer ?
#
loop_
_entity_poly.entity_id
_entity_poly.type
_entity_poly.pdbx_seq_one_letter_code
_entity_poly.pdbx_strand_id
1 'polypeptide(L)'
;MPIIESPDSRVDLEMSKALSERFLYSQGLFLDDYLANLPHMISAVIDFQSWFSNLEELAQQPLGRRLAHASADHETWRQMQRQPSVPKGLFSKRKRIPWLQSDWTTRGIGTLSQLDDERLLVDNQVHSAMAGGQAAGAWEVLQGSRFRFRWEQQDSLKTNIIVERDTRTAHPPRTVNAAWVKNPETGESKFSQVEENKSGWEIDGLRSFLLCRDLILRLEDEMIPHLVVRFDDGLYEFEGIDEDRQKMWNLIARAEQKTFYELGEHVMVAESEHWHGIVKRFFSQKGLGEIVGVVDIDTHGGIELRFSNVYHPAIVCGRLMGCWQRAYGRHPRAVWSHKGDEYLFRIRSRHDLA
;
A
#
# COMPACT_ATOMS: atom_id res chain seq x y z
N MET A 1 -13.62 26.81 31.83
CA MET A 1 -13.62 25.57 31.04
C MET A 1 -12.43 24.77 31.49
N PRO A 2 -12.56 23.54 31.97
CA PRO A 2 -11.42 22.71 32.25
C PRO A 2 -10.74 22.38 30.88
N ILE A 3 -9.45 22.65 30.81
CA ILE A 3 -8.59 22.17 29.71
C ILE A 3 -8.54 20.65 29.90
N ILE A 4 -9.23 19.92 29.04
CA ILE A 4 -9.02 18.47 28.93
C ILE A 4 -7.66 18.34 28.28
N GLU A 5 -6.63 18.10 29.10
CA GLU A 5 -5.35 17.61 28.57
C GLU A 5 -5.64 16.33 27.81
N SER A 6 -5.37 16.34 26.51
CA SER A 6 -5.31 15.12 25.71
C SER A 6 -4.36 14.16 26.43
N PRO A 7 -4.67 12.87 26.60
CA PRO A 7 -3.70 11.94 27.11
C PRO A 7 -2.44 12.08 26.26
N ASP A 8 -1.30 12.33 26.89
CA ASP A 8 0.01 12.44 26.25
C ASP A 8 0.13 11.29 25.26
N SER A 9 0.07 11.59 23.97
CA SER A 9 0.38 10.62 22.94
C SER A 9 1.84 10.22 23.15
N ARG A 10 2.06 8.97 23.56
CA ARG A 10 3.39 8.50 23.87
C ARG A 10 4.09 8.18 22.56
N VAL A 11 4.94 9.09 22.11
CA VAL A 11 5.84 8.85 20.98
C VAL A 11 6.65 7.59 21.29
N ASP A 12 6.54 6.59 20.43
CA ASP A 12 7.38 5.39 20.45
C ASP A 12 8.73 5.71 19.79
N LEU A 13 9.69 6.14 20.61
CA LEU A 13 11.03 6.51 20.13
C LEU A 13 11.80 5.32 19.55
N GLU A 14 11.61 4.12 20.10
CA GLU A 14 12.29 2.91 19.64
C GLU A 14 11.76 2.49 18.26
N MET A 15 10.44 2.44 18.11
CA MET A 15 9.80 2.12 16.83
C MET A 15 10.07 3.21 15.78
N SER A 16 9.99 4.48 16.14
CA SER A 16 10.29 5.61 15.25
C SER A 16 11.72 5.52 14.71
N LYS A 17 12.68 5.17 15.59
CA LYS A 17 14.06 4.96 15.18
C LYS A 17 14.20 3.76 14.25
N ALA A 18 13.62 2.62 14.59
CA ALA A 18 13.67 1.39 13.78
C ALA A 18 13.08 1.60 12.37
N LEU A 19 11.96 2.32 12.29
CA LEU A 19 11.32 2.69 11.01
C LEU A 19 12.21 3.64 10.19
N SER A 20 12.78 4.67 10.84
CA SER A 20 13.61 5.67 10.18
C SER A 20 14.96 5.13 9.69
N GLU A 21 15.54 4.17 10.40
CA GLU A 21 16.78 3.50 9.99
C GLU A 21 16.56 2.53 8.82
N ARG A 22 15.38 1.95 8.70
CA ARG A 22 15.07 0.93 7.70
C ARG A 22 14.36 1.46 6.47
N PHE A 23 13.39 2.36 6.62
CA PHE A 23 12.59 2.90 5.51
C PHE A 23 13.08 4.28 5.14
N LEU A 24 14.03 4.31 4.22
CA LEU A 24 14.69 5.54 3.78
C LEU A 24 13.78 6.33 2.85
N TYR A 25 13.67 7.64 3.08
CA TYR A 25 12.86 8.51 2.24
C TYR A 25 13.65 9.00 1.02
N SER A 26 13.07 8.86 -0.17
CA SER A 26 13.62 9.39 -1.42
C SER A 26 12.52 9.76 -2.38
N GLN A 27 12.51 10.99 -2.85
CA GLN A 27 11.58 11.49 -3.88
C GLN A 27 10.11 11.17 -3.57
N GLY A 28 9.70 11.31 -2.33
CA GLY A 28 8.33 11.02 -1.89
C GLY A 28 7.98 9.55 -1.71
N LEU A 29 8.96 8.65 -1.70
CA LEU A 29 8.80 7.21 -1.45
C LEU A 29 9.54 6.78 -0.19
N PHE A 30 9.05 5.78 0.52
CA PHE A 30 9.76 5.06 1.56
C PHE A 30 10.35 3.77 1.01
N LEU A 31 11.67 3.62 1.09
CA LEU A 31 12.44 2.53 0.49
C LEU A 31 12.91 1.57 1.58
N ASP A 32 12.53 0.31 1.53
CA ASP A 32 12.98 -0.72 2.49
C ASP A 32 14.44 -1.12 2.18
N ASP A 33 15.38 -0.63 3.00
CA ASP A 33 16.82 -0.93 2.88
C ASP A 33 17.12 -2.44 3.03
N TYR A 34 16.27 -3.16 3.76
CA TYR A 34 16.39 -4.62 3.88
C TYR A 34 15.92 -5.37 2.64
N LEU A 35 15.32 -4.70 1.67
CA LEU A 35 14.70 -5.29 0.50
C LEU A 35 15.07 -4.54 -0.80
N ALA A 36 16.35 -4.27 -0.99
CA ALA A 36 16.89 -3.63 -2.19
C ALA A 36 16.13 -2.36 -2.60
N ASN A 37 15.82 -1.50 -1.63
CA ASN A 37 15.12 -0.22 -1.82
C ASN A 37 13.71 -0.36 -2.44
N LEU A 38 13.00 -1.45 -2.11
CA LEU A 38 11.63 -1.62 -2.59
C LEU A 38 10.70 -0.59 -1.95
N PRO A 39 9.90 0.13 -2.75
CA PRO A 39 9.02 1.18 -2.24
C PRO A 39 7.86 0.66 -1.40
N HIS A 40 7.58 1.40 -0.34
CA HIS A 40 6.45 1.23 0.55
C HIS A 40 5.68 2.54 0.69
N MET A 41 4.39 2.45 0.95
CA MET A 41 3.57 3.58 1.38
C MET A 41 3.05 3.34 2.79
N ILE A 42 2.84 4.41 3.53
CA ILE A 42 2.14 4.39 4.82
C ILE A 42 0.63 4.44 4.54
N SER A 43 -0.10 3.47 5.07
CA SER A 43 -1.56 3.45 5.03
C SER A 43 -2.12 3.27 6.43
N ALA A 44 -3.17 3.99 6.78
CA ALA A 44 -3.97 3.62 7.94
C ALA A 44 -4.68 2.28 7.65
N VAL A 45 -4.86 1.46 8.67
CA VAL A 45 -5.52 0.15 8.52
C VAL A 45 -6.96 0.33 8.03
N ILE A 46 -7.67 1.30 8.57
CA ILE A 46 -9.06 1.60 8.18
C ILE A 46 -9.15 2.07 6.73
N ASP A 47 -8.18 2.86 6.26
CA ASP A 47 -8.14 3.35 4.88
C ASP A 47 -7.94 2.20 3.90
N PHE A 48 -7.01 1.28 4.21
CA PHE A 48 -6.79 0.09 3.40
C PHE A 48 -8.03 -0.81 3.34
N GLN A 49 -8.70 -1.03 4.47
CA GLN A 49 -9.92 -1.84 4.53
C GLN A 49 -11.04 -1.21 3.70
N SER A 50 -11.22 0.11 3.80
CA SER A 50 -12.19 0.86 3.00
C SER A 50 -11.84 0.82 1.50
N TRP A 51 -10.56 1.03 1.16
CA TRP A 51 -10.08 0.93 -0.21
C TRP A 51 -10.33 -0.45 -0.81
N PHE A 52 -10.02 -1.51 -0.06
CA PHE A 52 -10.21 -2.88 -0.55
C PHE A 52 -11.69 -3.23 -0.71
N SER A 53 -12.54 -2.80 0.23
CA SER A 53 -14.00 -2.94 0.13
C SER A 53 -14.56 -2.21 -1.11
N ASN A 54 -14.11 -0.97 -1.37
CA ASN A 54 -14.47 -0.22 -2.56
C ASN A 54 -13.97 -0.89 -3.85
N LEU A 55 -12.78 -1.51 -3.80
CA LEU A 55 -12.25 -2.29 -4.92
C LEU A 55 -13.12 -3.51 -5.24
N GLU A 56 -13.57 -4.26 -4.22
CA GLU A 56 -14.48 -5.40 -4.38
C GLU A 56 -15.85 -4.98 -4.94
N GLU A 57 -16.42 -3.90 -4.40
CA GLU A 57 -17.70 -3.35 -4.88
C GLU A 57 -17.62 -2.95 -6.35
N LEU A 58 -16.59 -2.21 -6.74
CA LEU A 58 -16.40 -1.76 -8.12
C LEU A 58 -16.04 -2.91 -9.07
N ALA A 59 -15.32 -3.91 -8.60
CA ALA A 59 -15.01 -5.14 -9.36
C ALA A 59 -16.23 -6.06 -9.51
N GLN A 60 -17.31 -5.85 -8.73
CA GLN A 60 -18.51 -6.67 -8.67
C GLN A 60 -18.23 -8.16 -8.37
N GLN A 61 -17.15 -8.42 -7.60
CA GLN A 61 -16.76 -9.78 -7.21
C GLN A 61 -15.92 -9.75 -5.93
N PRO A 62 -15.98 -10.82 -5.10
CA PRO A 62 -15.14 -10.93 -3.92
C PRO A 62 -13.68 -11.17 -4.32
N LEU A 63 -12.77 -10.34 -3.79
CA LEU A 63 -11.35 -10.37 -4.10
C LEU A 63 -10.49 -10.96 -2.98
N GLY A 64 -11.08 -11.32 -1.83
CA GLY A 64 -10.34 -11.79 -0.67
C GLY A 64 -9.40 -12.95 -0.98
N ARG A 65 -9.82 -13.91 -1.83
CA ARG A 65 -8.94 -15.03 -2.24
C ARG A 65 -7.76 -14.54 -3.10
N ARG A 66 -7.96 -13.55 -3.97
CA ARG A 66 -6.90 -12.94 -4.79
C ARG A 66 -5.89 -12.22 -3.91
N LEU A 67 -6.38 -11.42 -2.97
CA LEU A 67 -5.53 -10.76 -1.98
C LEU A 67 -4.72 -11.76 -1.15
N ALA A 68 -5.32 -12.88 -0.73
CA ALA A 68 -4.62 -13.90 0.03
C ALA A 68 -3.49 -14.56 -0.79
N HIS A 69 -3.74 -14.89 -2.07
CA HIS A 69 -2.71 -15.47 -2.94
C HIS A 69 -1.59 -14.47 -3.24
N ALA A 70 -1.93 -13.23 -3.61
CA ALA A 70 -0.95 -12.15 -3.82
C ALA A 70 -0.10 -11.91 -2.57
N SER A 71 -0.72 -11.94 -1.39
CA SER A 71 -0.04 -11.77 -0.10
C SER A 71 0.88 -12.94 0.25
N ALA A 72 0.50 -14.18 -0.09
CA ALA A 72 1.35 -15.35 0.13
C ALA A 72 2.59 -15.30 -0.75
N ASP A 73 2.42 -15.01 -2.03
CA ASP A 73 3.54 -14.87 -2.98
C ASP A 73 4.46 -13.70 -2.63
N HIS A 74 3.86 -12.54 -2.24
CA HIS A 74 4.61 -11.38 -1.78
C HIS A 74 5.48 -11.73 -0.57
N GLU A 75 4.88 -12.31 0.47
CA GLU A 75 5.60 -12.59 1.71
C GLU A 75 6.65 -13.70 1.52
N THR A 76 6.36 -14.74 0.72
CA THR A 76 7.35 -15.76 0.36
C THR A 76 8.54 -15.14 -0.35
N TRP A 77 8.29 -14.36 -1.40
CA TRP A 77 9.34 -13.68 -2.15
C TRP A 77 10.15 -12.74 -1.25
N ARG A 78 9.47 -11.94 -0.45
CA ARG A 78 10.06 -10.97 0.46
C ARG A 78 10.99 -11.63 1.47
N GLN A 79 10.54 -12.70 2.16
CA GLN A 79 11.34 -13.38 3.15
C GLN A 79 12.55 -14.13 2.55
N MET A 80 12.50 -14.46 1.26
CA MET A 80 13.63 -15.03 0.54
C MET A 80 14.68 -13.97 0.15
N GLN A 81 14.26 -12.74 -0.13
CA GLN A 81 15.14 -11.66 -0.62
C GLN A 81 15.72 -10.79 0.49
N ARG A 82 14.98 -10.62 1.60
CA ARG A 82 15.36 -9.64 2.62
C ARG A 82 16.67 -9.97 3.34
N GLN A 83 17.33 -8.91 3.81
CA GLN A 83 18.48 -8.99 4.70
C GLN A 83 18.11 -8.43 6.10
N PRO A 84 18.57 -9.04 7.20
CA PRO A 84 19.28 -10.34 7.26
C PRO A 84 18.36 -11.50 6.89
N SER A 85 18.94 -12.55 6.32
CA SER A 85 18.19 -13.73 5.90
C SER A 85 17.67 -14.56 7.10
N VAL A 86 16.74 -15.47 6.83
CA VAL A 86 16.17 -16.40 7.84
C VAL A 86 17.27 -17.07 8.64
N PRO A 87 17.19 -17.10 9.97
CA PRO A 87 18.18 -17.76 10.83
C PRO A 87 18.39 -19.24 10.46
N LYS A 88 19.67 -19.63 10.28
CA LYS A 88 20.10 -20.99 9.92
C LYS A 88 20.95 -21.60 11.05
N GLY A 89 21.04 -22.94 11.09
CA GLY A 89 21.87 -23.69 12.06
C GLY A 89 21.07 -24.46 13.11
N LEU A 90 21.80 -25.16 14.01
CA LEU A 90 21.23 -26.15 14.92
C LEU A 90 20.15 -25.65 15.87
N PHE A 91 20.22 -24.37 16.29
CA PHE A 91 19.25 -23.73 17.20
C PHE A 91 18.36 -22.67 16.50
N SER A 92 18.32 -22.66 15.18
CA SER A 92 17.62 -21.65 14.42
C SER A 92 16.10 -21.69 14.59
N LYS A 93 15.50 -22.88 14.81
CA LYS A 93 14.03 -23.02 14.92
C LYS A 93 13.44 -22.08 15.98
N ARG A 94 14.07 -21.96 17.16
CA ARG A 94 13.60 -21.09 18.25
C ARG A 94 13.72 -19.59 17.92
N LYS A 95 14.60 -19.22 16.98
CA LYS A 95 14.85 -17.82 16.59
C LYS A 95 13.99 -17.36 15.41
N ARG A 96 13.37 -18.27 14.65
CA ARG A 96 12.67 -17.96 13.40
C ARG A 96 11.41 -17.14 13.62
N ILE A 97 10.56 -17.54 14.57
CA ILE A 97 9.33 -16.79 14.88
C ILE A 97 9.66 -15.40 15.45
N PRO A 98 10.51 -15.23 16.47
CA PRO A 98 10.90 -13.88 16.94
C PRO A 98 11.52 -13.01 15.84
N TRP A 99 12.34 -13.59 14.95
CA TRP A 99 12.93 -12.89 13.82
C TRP A 99 11.84 -12.37 12.83
N LEU A 100 10.83 -13.18 12.57
CA LEU A 100 9.69 -12.79 11.72
C LEU A 100 8.80 -11.76 12.42
N GLN A 101 8.52 -11.94 13.71
CA GLN A 101 7.71 -11.01 14.49
C GLN A 101 8.31 -9.61 14.53
N SER A 102 9.64 -9.49 14.71
CA SER A 102 10.32 -8.19 14.65
C SER A 102 10.08 -7.48 13.31
N ASP A 103 10.16 -8.20 12.18
CA ASP A 103 9.86 -7.66 10.87
C ASP A 103 8.40 -7.21 10.72
N TRP A 104 7.48 -8.04 11.15
CA TRP A 104 6.06 -7.79 11.04
C TRP A 104 5.61 -6.61 11.91
N THR A 105 6.13 -6.54 13.14
CA THR A 105 5.84 -5.43 14.06
C THR A 105 6.33 -4.10 13.47
N THR A 106 7.56 -4.07 12.94
CA THR A 106 8.09 -2.86 12.28
C THR A 106 7.23 -2.45 11.08
N ARG A 107 6.72 -3.39 10.29
CA ARG A 107 5.81 -3.09 9.18
C ARG A 107 4.38 -2.76 9.60
N GLY A 108 4.00 -2.97 10.87
CA GLY A 108 2.64 -2.73 11.38
C GLY A 108 1.57 -3.72 10.90
N ILE A 109 1.97 -4.90 10.38
CA ILE A 109 1.04 -5.86 9.76
C ILE A 109 0.47 -6.90 10.73
N GLY A 110 0.83 -6.82 12.01
CA GLY A 110 0.36 -7.71 13.06
C GLY A 110 1.46 -8.61 13.63
N THR A 111 1.06 -9.62 14.38
CA THR A 111 1.97 -10.55 15.07
C THR A 111 1.57 -11.98 14.77
N LEU A 112 2.52 -12.78 14.26
CA LEU A 112 2.32 -14.20 13.97
C LEU A 112 2.71 -15.06 15.18
N SER A 113 1.82 -15.96 15.57
CA SER A 113 2.05 -17.00 16.58
C SER A 113 1.75 -18.38 16.00
N GLN A 114 2.55 -19.35 16.38
CA GLN A 114 2.28 -20.76 16.09
C GLN A 114 1.48 -21.36 17.25
N LEU A 115 0.31 -21.90 16.96
CA LEU A 115 -0.53 -22.59 17.96
C LEU A 115 -0.15 -24.07 18.04
N ASP A 116 0.04 -24.72 16.89
CA ASP A 116 0.54 -26.09 16.73
C ASP A 116 1.16 -26.28 15.34
N ASP A 117 1.37 -27.51 14.89
CA ASP A 117 2.04 -27.82 13.63
C ASP A 117 1.22 -27.45 12.38
N GLU A 118 -0.11 -27.31 12.52
CA GLU A 118 -1.03 -27.04 11.42
C GLU A 118 -1.79 -25.71 11.58
N ARG A 119 -1.65 -25.03 12.72
CA ARG A 119 -2.40 -23.82 13.02
C ARG A 119 -1.49 -22.67 13.43
N LEU A 120 -1.73 -21.55 12.75
CA LEU A 120 -1.10 -20.26 13.04
C LEU A 120 -2.19 -19.26 13.46
N LEU A 121 -1.81 -18.27 14.24
CA LEU A 121 -2.65 -17.15 14.61
C LEU A 121 -1.95 -15.86 14.24
N VAL A 122 -2.68 -14.96 13.59
CA VAL A 122 -2.27 -13.58 13.41
C VAL A 122 -3.12 -12.69 14.29
N ASP A 123 -2.49 -12.01 15.23
CA ASP A 123 -3.08 -10.97 16.05
C ASP A 123 -2.81 -9.61 15.45
N ASN A 124 -3.74 -8.67 15.65
CA ASN A 124 -3.63 -7.29 15.17
C ASN A 124 -3.41 -7.20 13.65
N GLN A 125 -4.17 -7.99 12.91
CA GLN A 125 -4.13 -8.02 11.46
C GLN A 125 -4.57 -6.69 10.82
N VAL A 126 -4.08 -6.43 9.60
CA VAL A 126 -4.58 -5.34 8.74
C VAL A 126 -5.88 -5.76 8.05
N HIS A 127 -5.89 -6.96 7.47
CA HIS A 127 -7.04 -7.56 6.77
C HIS A 127 -6.91 -9.08 6.82
N SER A 128 -8.01 -9.81 7.07
CA SER A 128 -7.98 -11.26 7.31
C SER A 128 -7.39 -12.07 6.14
N ALA A 129 -7.79 -11.75 4.91
CA ALA A 129 -7.26 -12.42 3.72
C ALA A 129 -5.77 -12.14 3.51
N MET A 130 -5.33 -10.88 3.72
CA MET A 130 -3.93 -10.49 3.65
C MET A 130 -3.10 -11.22 4.71
N ALA A 131 -3.57 -11.24 5.94
CA ALA A 131 -2.92 -11.95 7.06
C ALA A 131 -2.81 -13.46 6.81
N GLY A 132 -3.86 -14.07 6.26
CA GLY A 132 -3.86 -15.49 5.88
C GLY A 132 -2.78 -15.82 4.87
N GLY A 133 -2.68 -15.02 3.81
CA GLY A 133 -1.65 -15.19 2.79
C GLY A 133 -0.24 -14.93 3.33
N GLN A 134 -0.03 -13.81 4.02
CA GLN A 134 1.28 -13.47 4.60
C GLN A 134 1.77 -14.54 5.58
N ALA A 135 0.89 -15.05 6.47
CA ALA A 135 1.26 -16.10 7.41
C ALA A 135 1.65 -17.40 6.69
N ALA A 136 0.88 -17.80 5.67
CA ALA A 136 1.20 -18.98 4.87
C ALA A 136 2.53 -18.84 4.13
N GLY A 137 2.77 -17.71 3.45
CA GLY A 137 4.01 -17.44 2.72
C GLY A 137 5.23 -17.40 3.66
N ALA A 138 5.13 -16.72 4.79
CA ALA A 138 6.18 -16.71 5.80
C ALA A 138 6.46 -18.11 6.34
N TRP A 139 5.41 -18.89 6.63
CA TRP A 139 5.53 -20.26 7.13
C TRP A 139 6.23 -21.18 6.14
N GLU A 140 5.92 -21.07 4.84
CA GLU A 140 6.63 -21.83 3.79
C GLU A 140 8.13 -21.59 3.81
N VAL A 141 8.55 -20.35 3.95
CA VAL A 141 9.98 -19.99 4.03
C VAL A 141 10.62 -20.50 5.31
N LEU A 142 9.93 -20.38 6.46
CA LEU A 142 10.43 -20.86 7.74
C LEU A 142 10.56 -22.39 7.77
N GLN A 143 9.66 -23.12 7.12
CA GLN A 143 9.68 -24.60 7.08
C GLN A 143 10.48 -25.16 5.90
N GLY A 144 10.75 -24.35 4.86
CA GLY A 144 11.38 -24.80 3.63
C GLY A 144 10.53 -25.80 2.84
N SER A 145 9.21 -25.70 2.93
CA SER A 145 8.24 -26.61 2.32
C SER A 145 7.00 -25.84 1.87
N ARG A 146 6.31 -26.34 0.86
CA ARG A 146 5.05 -25.78 0.36
C ARG A 146 3.90 -26.18 1.29
N PHE A 147 2.93 -25.25 1.45
CA PHE A 147 1.72 -25.48 2.21
C PHE A 147 0.50 -25.00 1.42
N ARG A 148 -0.62 -25.72 1.54
CA ARG A 148 -1.94 -25.18 1.28
C ARG A 148 -2.41 -24.46 2.52
N PHE A 149 -3.23 -23.43 2.36
CA PHE A 149 -3.75 -22.70 3.50
C PHE A 149 -5.20 -22.32 3.31
N ARG A 150 -5.87 -22.16 4.44
CA ARG A 150 -7.18 -21.51 4.58
C ARG A 150 -7.13 -20.64 5.82
N TRP A 151 -7.95 -19.62 5.86
CA TRP A 151 -8.01 -18.71 7.00
C TRP A 151 -9.45 -18.55 7.47
N GLU A 152 -9.61 -18.26 8.76
CA GLU A 152 -10.87 -18.01 9.43
C GLU A 152 -10.69 -16.78 10.32
N GLN A 153 -11.42 -15.72 10.01
CA GLN A 153 -11.43 -14.53 10.83
C GLN A 153 -12.18 -14.83 12.12
N GLN A 154 -11.53 -14.66 13.27
CA GLN A 154 -12.17 -14.83 14.58
C GLN A 154 -12.88 -13.57 15.03
N ASP A 155 -12.20 -12.41 14.86
CA ASP A 155 -12.73 -11.09 15.15
C ASP A 155 -12.05 -10.04 14.24
N SER A 156 -12.26 -8.77 14.51
CA SER A 156 -11.67 -7.68 13.71
C SER A 156 -10.14 -7.64 13.76
N LEU A 157 -9.52 -8.22 14.77
CA LEU A 157 -8.07 -8.17 15.01
C LEU A 157 -7.37 -9.52 14.87
N LYS A 158 -8.13 -10.63 14.81
CA LYS A 158 -7.56 -11.99 14.86
C LYS A 158 -7.99 -12.86 13.71
N THR A 159 -7.03 -13.53 13.11
CA THR A 159 -7.26 -14.54 12.07
C THR A 159 -6.51 -15.83 12.39
N ASN A 160 -7.23 -16.94 12.39
CA ASN A 160 -6.64 -18.28 12.40
C ASN A 160 -6.28 -18.69 10.98
N ILE A 161 -5.12 -19.29 10.83
CA ILE A 161 -4.65 -19.85 9.56
C ILE A 161 -4.39 -21.34 9.77
N ILE A 162 -5.03 -22.15 8.95
CA ILE A 162 -4.83 -23.59 8.92
C ILE A 162 -3.93 -23.89 7.75
N VAL A 163 -2.78 -24.53 8.02
CA VAL A 163 -1.77 -24.87 7.01
C VAL A 163 -1.68 -26.38 6.88
N GLU A 164 -1.68 -26.88 5.66
CA GLU A 164 -1.55 -28.29 5.33
C GLU A 164 -0.37 -28.48 4.37
N ARG A 165 0.54 -29.38 4.70
CA ARG A 165 1.73 -29.59 3.87
C ARG A 165 1.36 -30.08 2.48
N ASP A 166 1.83 -29.37 1.45
CA ASP A 166 1.66 -29.75 0.05
C ASP A 166 2.84 -30.62 -0.40
N THR A 167 2.55 -31.70 -1.11
CA THR A 167 3.56 -32.59 -1.68
C THR A 167 4.21 -32.05 -2.94
N ARG A 168 3.64 -30.97 -3.53
CA ARG A 168 4.18 -30.34 -4.73
C ARG A 168 5.47 -29.59 -4.39
N THR A 169 6.40 -29.55 -5.36
CA THR A 169 7.62 -28.77 -5.23
C THR A 169 7.27 -27.29 -5.12
N ALA A 170 7.85 -26.61 -4.13
CA ALA A 170 7.75 -25.17 -4.04
C ALA A 170 8.57 -24.52 -5.16
N HIS A 171 7.90 -23.70 -5.97
CA HIS A 171 8.58 -22.81 -6.90
C HIS A 171 8.67 -21.44 -6.24
N PRO A 172 9.83 -20.76 -6.28
CA PRO A 172 9.91 -19.39 -5.77
C PRO A 172 8.93 -18.52 -6.57
N PRO A 173 8.24 -17.59 -5.90
CA PRO A 173 7.38 -16.64 -6.58
C PRO A 173 8.17 -15.86 -7.62
N ARG A 174 7.55 -15.57 -8.76
CA ARG A 174 8.17 -14.77 -9.83
C ARG A 174 8.48 -13.36 -9.31
N THR A 175 9.51 -12.74 -9.86
CA THR A 175 9.75 -11.31 -9.67
C THR A 175 8.70 -10.53 -10.46
N VAL A 176 8.09 -9.55 -9.83
CA VAL A 176 7.16 -8.62 -10.47
C VAL A 176 7.86 -7.28 -10.65
N ASN A 177 7.88 -6.77 -11.87
CA ASN A 177 8.50 -5.50 -12.19
C ASN A 177 7.45 -4.50 -12.66
N ALA A 178 7.48 -3.31 -12.12
CA ALA A 178 6.65 -2.21 -12.60
C ALA A 178 7.34 -1.51 -13.77
N ALA A 179 6.69 -1.49 -14.94
CA ALA A 179 7.25 -0.95 -16.18
C ALA A 179 7.56 0.56 -16.14
N TRP A 180 6.97 1.30 -15.18
CA TRP A 180 7.13 2.76 -15.05
C TRP A 180 8.23 3.17 -14.06
N VAL A 181 8.96 2.25 -13.47
CA VAL A 181 9.79 2.54 -12.29
C VAL A 181 11.23 2.78 -12.65
N LYS A 182 11.73 3.97 -12.29
CA LYS A 182 13.12 4.14 -11.86
C LYS A 182 13.14 4.00 -10.33
N ASN A 183 13.89 3.04 -9.82
CA ASN A 183 14.12 2.97 -8.38
C ASN A 183 15.08 4.09 -7.97
N PRO A 184 14.74 4.91 -6.97
CA PRO A 184 15.70 5.84 -6.39
C PRO A 184 16.90 5.05 -5.86
N GLU A 185 18.10 5.58 -6.07
CA GLU A 185 19.34 4.86 -5.71
C GLU A 185 19.63 4.95 -4.20
N THR A 186 19.27 6.07 -3.59
CA THR A 186 19.55 6.35 -2.17
C THR A 186 18.41 7.12 -1.53
N GLY A 187 18.29 7.01 -0.22
CA GLY A 187 17.31 7.73 0.57
C GLY A 187 17.91 8.29 1.85
N GLU A 188 17.14 9.16 2.51
CA GLU A 188 17.47 9.78 3.79
C GLU A 188 16.57 9.25 4.90
N SER A 189 17.06 9.27 6.14
CA SER A 189 16.27 8.92 7.32
C SER A 189 15.29 10.06 7.65
N LYS A 190 14.07 9.96 7.14
CA LYS A 190 12.99 10.97 7.29
C LYS A 190 11.64 10.38 7.66
N PHE A 191 11.60 9.20 8.24
CA PHE A 191 10.33 8.62 8.67
C PHE A 191 9.72 9.46 9.79
N SER A 192 8.40 9.68 9.75
CA SER A 192 7.69 10.43 10.80
C SER A 192 7.76 9.70 12.14
N GLN A 193 7.70 10.46 13.24
CA GLN A 193 7.51 9.85 14.56
C GLN A 193 6.18 9.09 14.59
N VAL A 194 6.19 7.96 15.25
CA VAL A 194 5.00 7.12 15.46
C VAL A 194 4.64 7.10 16.95
N GLU A 195 3.38 6.84 17.23
CA GLU A 195 2.84 6.73 18.56
C GLU A 195 2.62 5.26 18.94
N GLU A 196 2.78 4.93 20.21
CA GLU A 196 2.56 3.58 20.72
C GLU A 196 1.06 3.23 20.65
N ASN A 197 0.76 2.08 20.06
CA ASN A 197 -0.57 1.49 20.05
C ASN A 197 -0.51 0.01 20.47
N LYS A 198 -1.48 -0.46 21.26
CA LYS A 198 -1.57 -1.86 21.70
C LYS A 198 -1.61 -2.86 20.53
N SER A 199 -2.02 -2.40 19.36
CA SER A 199 -2.18 -3.21 18.14
C SER A 199 -1.09 -2.97 17.09
N GLY A 200 -0.01 -2.23 17.44
CA GLY A 200 1.07 -1.86 16.52
C GLY A 200 1.55 -0.44 16.79
N TRP A 201 1.64 0.37 15.77
CA TRP A 201 1.97 1.79 15.86
C TRP A 201 0.96 2.64 15.09
N GLU A 202 0.86 3.92 15.43
CA GLU A 202 -0.07 4.84 14.80
C GLU A 202 0.59 6.16 14.39
N ILE A 203 -0.02 6.80 13.42
CA ILE A 203 0.31 8.15 12.95
C ILE A 203 -1.00 8.94 12.93
N ASP A 204 -0.98 10.14 13.50
CA ASP A 204 -2.15 11.02 13.58
C ASP A 204 -3.37 10.33 14.25
N GLY A 205 -3.13 9.50 15.26
CA GLY A 205 -4.17 8.76 16.00
C GLY A 205 -4.80 7.59 15.22
N LEU A 206 -4.24 7.21 14.06
CA LEU A 206 -4.71 6.10 13.24
C LEU A 206 -3.67 4.98 13.20
N ARG A 207 -4.10 3.77 13.59
CA ARG A 207 -3.27 2.59 13.43
C ARG A 207 -2.83 2.45 11.98
N SER A 208 -1.52 2.41 11.77
CA SER A 208 -0.90 2.48 10.45
C SER A 208 0.01 1.29 10.18
N PHE A 209 0.30 1.06 8.92
CA PHE A 209 1.19 0.00 8.47
C PHE A 209 1.89 0.40 7.15
N LEU A 210 2.91 -0.36 6.79
CA LEU A 210 3.66 -0.17 5.55
C LEU A 210 3.18 -1.16 4.48
N LEU A 211 2.54 -0.62 3.45
CA LEU A 211 2.07 -1.37 2.28
C LEU A 211 3.16 -1.38 1.22
N CYS A 212 3.66 -2.56 0.91
CA CYS A 212 4.68 -2.74 -0.10
C CYS A 212 4.11 -2.67 -1.52
N ARG A 213 4.77 -1.96 -2.44
CA ARG A 213 4.36 -1.87 -3.85
C ARG A 213 4.28 -3.24 -4.52
N ASP A 214 5.20 -4.15 -4.23
CA ASP A 214 5.19 -5.52 -4.80
C ASP A 214 3.88 -6.27 -4.49
N LEU A 215 3.26 -6.06 -3.32
CA LEU A 215 1.97 -6.66 -3.02
C LEU A 215 0.86 -6.15 -3.96
N ILE A 216 0.84 -4.85 -4.24
CA ILE A 216 -0.14 -4.26 -5.17
C ILE A 216 0.05 -4.81 -6.58
N LEU A 217 1.29 -4.90 -7.05
CA LEU A 217 1.60 -5.46 -8.37
C LEU A 217 1.18 -6.94 -8.50
N ARG A 218 1.37 -7.73 -7.45
CA ARG A 218 0.91 -9.13 -7.43
C ARG A 218 -0.61 -9.23 -7.40
N LEU A 219 -1.27 -8.33 -6.66
CA LEU A 219 -2.72 -8.26 -6.66
C LEU A 219 -3.28 -7.91 -8.05
N GLU A 220 -2.65 -6.98 -8.77
CA GLU A 220 -2.98 -6.70 -10.17
C GLU A 220 -2.87 -7.95 -11.04
N ASP A 221 -1.73 -8.62 -10.97
CA ASP A 221 -1.48 -9.83 -11.76
C ASP A 221 -2.47 -10.95 -11.47
N GLU A 222 -2.91 -11.10 -10.20
CA GLU A 222 -3.94 -12.06 -9.79
C GLU A 222 -5.35 -11.64 -10.25
N MET A 223 -5.59 -10.35 -10.45
CA MET A 223 -6.91 -9.83 -10.82
C MET A 223 -7.12 -9.72 -12.32
N ILE A 224 -6.12 -9.27 -13.07
CA ILE A 224 -6.23 -8.98 -14.52
C ILE A 224 -6.92 -10.12 -15.31
N PRO A 225 -6.55 -11.41 -15.15
CA PRO A 225 -7.19 -12.49 -15.92
C PRO A 225 -8.69 -12.71 -15.63
N HIS A 226 -9.20 -12.07 -14.59
CA HIS A 226 -10.56 -12.30 -14.05
C HIS A 226 -11.41 -11.02 -14.02
N LEU A 227 -10.90 -9.90 -14.54
CA LEU A 227 -11.66 -8.66 -14.59
C LEU A 227 -12.74 -8.73 -15.66
N VAL A 228 -13.99 -8.60 -15.23
CA VAL A 228 -15.16 -8.57 -16.12
C VAL A 228 -15.71 -7.16 -16.31
N VAL A 229 -15.38 -6.23 -15.39
CA VAL A 229 -15.86 -4.85 -15.44
C VAL A 229 -15.11 -4.04 -16.48
N ARG A 230 -15.84 -3.15 -17.18
CA ARG A 230 -15.30 -2.16 -18.11
C ARG A 230 -15.81 -0.78 -17.72
N PHE A 231 -14.96 0.21 -17.87
CA PHE A 231 -15.28 1.60 -17.60
C PHE A 231 -15.04 2.41 -18.89
N ASP A 232 -16.13 2.72 -19.59
CA ASP A 232 -16.07 3.40 -20.89
C ASP A 232 -16.42 4.90 -20.78
N ASP A 233 -16.34 5.48 -19.58
CA ASP A 233 -16.76 6.85 -19.29
C ASP A 233 -15.64 7.91 -19.44
N GLY A 234 -14.43 7.49 -19.79
CA GLY A 234 -13.29 8.39 -20.04
C GLY A 234 -12.82 9.18 -18.82
N LEU A 235 -13.10 8.69 -17.59
CA LEU A 235 -12.65 9.39 -16.37
C LEU A 235 -11.16 9.27 -16.13
N TYR A 236 -10.57 8.15 -16.49
CA TYR A 236 -9.15 7.85 -16.34
C TYR A 236 -8.58 7.33 -17.64
N GLU A 237 -7.51 7.94 -18.07
CA GLU A 237 -6.71 7.51 -19.21
C GLU A 237 -5.26 7.32 -18.76
N PHE A 238 -4.68 6.17 -19.07
CA PHE A 238 -3.29 5.83 -18.74
C PHE A 238 -2.53 5.57 -20.05
N GLU A 239 -1.81 6.59 -20.54
CA GLU A 239 -1.10 6.52 -21.80
C GLU A 239 0.03 5.48 -21.79
N GLY A 240 0.16 4.71 -22.86
CA GLY A 240 1.24 3.71 -23.02
C GLY A 240 1.04 2.41 -22.23
N ILE A 241 -0.13 2.18 -21.65
CA ILE A 241 -0.48 0.98 -20.89
C ILE A 241 -1.39 0.07 -21.72
N ASP A 242 -1.17 -1.25 -21.68
CA ASP A 242 -2.01 -2.24 -22.37
C ASP A 242 -3.47 -2.22 -21.86
N GLU A 243 -4.41 -2.70 -22.67
CA GLU A 243 -5.84 -2.61 -22.41
C GLU A 243 -6.26 -3.28 -21.11
N ASP A 244 -5.71 -4.45 -20.78
CA ASP A 244 -6.12 -5.19 -19.59
C ASP A 244 -5.60 -4.50 -18.32
N ARG A 245 -4.38 -3.98 -18.35
CA ARG A 245 -3.84 -3.17 -17.25
C ARG A 245 -4.55 -1.83 -17.14
N GLN A 246 -4.99 -1.22 -18.24
CA GLN A 246 -5.84 -0.04 -18.22
C GLN A 246 -7.14 -0.28 -17.45
N LYS A 247 -7.81 -1.41 -17.68
CA LYS A 247 -9.01 -1.80 -16.92
C LYS A 247 -8.72 -1.91 -15.43
N MET A 248 -7.61 -2.58 -15.08
CA MET A 248 -7.19 -2.75 -13.70
C MET A 248 -6.84 -1.42 -13.03
N TRP A 249 -6.08 -0.55 -13.73
CA TRP A 249 -5.71 0.76 -13.20
C TRP A 249 -6.91 1.70 -13.06
N ASN A 250 -7.88 1.64 -13.96
CA ASN A 250 -9.15 2.34 -13.81
C ASN A 250 -9.88 1.90 -12.53
N LEU A 251 -9.92 0.59 -12.27
CA LEU A 251 -10.55 0.05 -11.08
C LEU A 251 -9.85 0.52 -9.80
N ILE A 252 -8.52 0.43 -9.73
CA ILE A 252 -7.70 0.89 -8.60
C ILE A 252 -7.90 2.39 -8.36
N ALA A 253 -7.82 3.20 -9.42
CA ALA A 253 -7.95 4.66 -9.31
C ALA A 253 -9.34 5.07 -8.80
N ARG A 254 -10.41 4.41 -9.26
CA ARG A 254 -11.77 4.64 -8.77
C ARG A 254 -11.95 4.25 -7.32
N ALA A 255 -11.42 3.10 -6.92
CA ALA A 255 -11.45 2.67 -5.52
C ALA A 255 -10.74 3.68 -4.62
N GLU A 256 -9.57 4.18 -5.04
CA GLU A 256 -8.80 5.18 -4.31
C GLU A 256 -9.52 6.55 -4.25
N GLN A 257 -10.06 7.02 -5.37
CA GLN A 257 -10.84 8.27 -5.41
C GLN A 257 -12.04 8.20 -4.48
N LYS A 258 -12.81 7.09 -4.55
CA LYS A 258 -13.98 6.87 -3.71
C LYS A 258 -13.60 6.87 -2.23
N THR A 259 -12.56 6.10 -1.87
CA THR A 259 -12.05 6.01 -0.49
C THR A 259 -11.63 7.38 0.02
N PHE A 260 -10.79 8.11 -0.71
CA PHE A 260 -10.34 9.44 -0.30
C PHE A 260 -11.52 10.41 -0.10
N TYR A 261 -12.51 10.34 -0.98
CA TYR A 261 -13.70 11.17 -0.88
C TYR A 261 -14.56 10.81 0.35
N GLU A 262 -14.72 9.54 0.67
CA GLU A 262 -15.51 9.05 1.82
C GLU A 262 -14.84 9.36 3.17
N LEU A 263 -13.51 9.40 3.23
CA LEU A 263 -12.76 9.78 4.43
C LEU A 263 -13.00 11.23 4.88
N GLY A 264 -13.56 12.07 4.02
CA GLY A 264 -13.97 13.42 4.38
C GLY A 264 -12.83 14.41 4.56
N GLU A 265 -11.65 14.12 4.04
CA GLU A 265 -10.48 14.99 4.13
C GLU A 265 -10.74 16.39 3.57
N HIS A 266 -10.26 17.41 4.29
CA HIS A 266 -10.38 18.79 3.85
C HIS A 266 -9.28 19.17 2.87
N VAL A 267 -9.67 19.57 1.68
CA VAL A 267 -8.77 20.07 0.63
C VAL A 267 -9.24 21.45 0.20
N MET A 268 -8.36 22.45 0.30
CA MET A 268 -8.62 23.82 -0.11
C MET A 268 -7.57 24.26 -1.11
N VAL A 269 -8.02 24.72 -2.27
CA VAL A 269 -7.19 25.27 -3.35
C VAL A 269 -7.76 26.62 -3.74
N ALA A 270 -7.00 27.70 -3.53
CA ALA A 270 -7.30 29.01 -4.07
C ALA A 270 -6.43 29.33 -5.29
N GLU A 271 -5.18 28.87 -5.27
CA GLU A 271 -4.17 29.06 -6.30
C GLU A 271 -3.45 27.75 -6.56
N SER A 272 -2.86 27.57 -7.73
CA SER A 272 -2.17 26.32 -8.13
C SER A 272 -1.00 25.95 -7.21
N GLU A 273 -0.32 26.95 -6.63
CA GLU A 273 0.77 26.74 -5.68
C GLU A 273 0.35 25.95 -4.42
N HIS A 274 -0.93 26.02 -4.04
CA HIS A 274 -1.46 25.26 -2.89
C HIS A 274 -1.36 23.73 -3.10
N TRP A 275 -1.25 23.28 -4.33
CA TRP A 275 -1.05 21.86 -4.64
C TRP A 275 0.26 21.32 -4.08
N HIS A 276 1.31 22.14 -3.92
CA HIS A 276 2.54 21.70 -3.25
C HIS A 276 2.27 21.25 -1.79
N GLY A 277 1.46 22.01 -1.06
CA GLY A 277 1.05 21.66 0.31
C GLY A 277 0.17 20.40 0.36
N ILE A 278 -0.78 20.27 -0.58
CA ILE A 278 -1.66 19.11 -0.72
C ILE A 278 -0.85 17.85 -1.00
N VAL A 279 0.04 17.91 -2.01
CA VAL A 279 0.88 16.78 -2.36
C VAL A 279 1.85 16.42 -1.23
N LYS A 280 2.42 17.40 -0.54
CA LYS A 280 3.26 17.12 0.62
C LYS A 280 2.47 16.32 1.68
N ARG A 281 1.27 16.78 2.05
CA ARG A 281 0.43 16.15 3.10
C ARG A 281 -0.07 14.76 2.72
N PHE A 282 -0.70 14.64 1.56
CA PHE A 282 -1.44 13.44 1.18
C PHE A 282 -0.64 12.43 0.35
N PHE A 283 0.54 12.84 -0.16
CA PHE A 283 1.36 11.98 -1.02
C PHE A 283 2.78 11.79 -0.48
N SER A 284 3.60 12.83 -0.42
CA SER A 284 5.02 12.68 -0.05
C SER A 284 5.19 12.14 1.37
N GLN A 285 4.41 12.64 2.32
CA GLN A 285 4.42 12.16 3.72
C GLN A 285 3.85 10.74 3.88
N LYS A 286 3.14 10.24 2.87
CA LYS A 286 2.57 8.88 2.85
C LYS A 286 3.35 7.91 1.95
N GLY A 287 4.43 8.35 1.32
CA GLY A 287 5.24 7.48 0.45
C GLY A 287 4.66 7.26 -0.95
N LEU A 288 3.81 8.16 -1.44
CA LEU A 288 3.13 8.03 -2.74
C LEU A 288 3.85 8.71 -3.89
N GLY A 289 4.81 9.59 -3.60
CA GLY A 289 5.56 10.35 -4.60
C GLY A 289 5.71 11.82 -4.23
N GLU A 290 6.56 12.52 -4.97
CA GLU A 290 6.89 13.93 -4.75
C GLU A 290 6.68 14.75 -6.02
N ILE A 291 6.05 15.92 -5.83
CA ILE A 291 5.78 16.87 -6.90
C ILE A 291 7.03 17.71 -7.21
N VAL A 292 7.32 17.89 -8.49
CA VAL A 292 8.39 18.75 -8.98
C VAL A 292 7.85 19.99 -9.72
N GLY A 293 6.55 20.04 -10.02
CA GLY A 293 5.94 21.21 -10.62
C GLY A 293 4.44 21.10 -10.76
N VAL A 294 3.79 22.26 -10.81
CA VAL A 294 2.36 22.45 -11.07
C VAL A 294 2.17 23.47 -12.17
N VAL A 295 1.26 23.23 -13.10
CA VAL A 295 0.93 24.17 -14.18
C VAL A 295 -0.58 24.20 -14.35
N ASP A 296 -1.16 25.41 -14.37
CA ASP A 296 -2.56 25.60 -14.76
C ASP A 296 -2.72 25.34 -16.26
N ILE A 297 -3.71 24.55 -16.64
CA ILE A 297 -4.00 24.22 -18.03
C ILE A 297 -5.32 24.84 -18.53
N ASP A 298 -6.13 25.36 -17.61
CA ASP A 298 -7.31 26.17 -17.92
C ASP A 298 -7.67 27.08 -16.74
N THR A 299 -8.63 27.99 -16.94
CA THR A 299 -9.10 28.94 -15.91
C THR A 299 -10.14 28.35 -14.96
N HIS A 300 -10.46 27.07 -15.10
CA HIS A 300 -11.52 26.37 -14.36
C HIS A 300 -10.98 25.32 -13.38
N GLY A 301 -9.70 25.45 -12.99
CA GLY A 301 -9.02 24.55 -12.06
C GLY A 301 -8.42 23.31 -12.73
N GLY A 302 -8.32 23.32 -14.07
CA GLY A 302 -7.53 22.32 -14.78
C GLY A 302 -6.05 22.48 -14.49
N ILE A 303 -5.37 21.40 -14.11
CA ILE A 303 -3.98 21.39 -13.71
C ILE A 303 -3.20 20.25 -14.34
N GLU A 304 -1.91 20.47 -14.54
CA GLU A 304 -0.90 19.44 -14.76
C GLU A 304 0.04 19.39 -13.56
N LEU A 305 0.13 18.22 -12.93
CA LEU A 305 1.02 17.94 -11.83
C LEU A 305 2.15 17.06 -12.34
N ARG A 306 3.39 17.43 -12.06
CA ARG A 306 4.60 16.69 -12.44
C ARG A 306 5.25 16.09 -11.21
N PHE A 307 5.49 14.78 -11.24
CA PHE A 307 6.12 14.02 -10.16
C PHE A 307 7.47 13.48 -10.63
N SER A 308 8.46 13.51 -9.74
CA SER A 308 9.76 12.89 -9.96
C SER A 308 9.69 11.35 -9.83
N ASN A 309 8.81 10.87 -8.96
CA ASN A 309 8.58 9.45 -8.74
C ASN A 309 7.16 9.22 -8.22
N VAL A 310 6.62 8.02 -8.42
CA VAL A 310 5.29 7.62 -7.93
C VAL A 310 5.31 6.19 -7.38
N TYR A 311 4.60 5.96 -6.27
CA TYR A 311 4.43 4.62 -5.72
C TYR A 311 3.68 3.71 -6.71
N HIS A 312 2.53 4.17 -7.19
CA HIS A 312 1.70 3.47 -8.17
C HIS A 312 0.83 4.48 -8.93
N PRO A 313 0.91 4.57 -10.29
CA PRO A 313 0.22 5.61 -11.04
C PRO A 313 -1.28 5.67 -10.78
N ALA A 314 -1.97 4.52 -10.74
CA ALA A 314 -3.42 4.48 -10.55
C ALA A 314 -3.82 4.93 -9.13
N ILE A 315 -3.08 4.56 -8.09
CA ILE A 315 -3.34 5.01 -6.71
C ILE A 315 -3.12 6.52 -6.62
N VAL A 316 -2.00 7.03 -7.14
CA VAL A 316 -1.71 8.48 -7.14
C VAL A 316 -2.77 9.24 -7.93
N CYS A 317 -3.15 8.76 -9.11
CA CYS A 317 -4.19 9.37 -9.94
C CYS A 317 -5.54 9.42 -9.23
N GLY A 318 -5.98 8.32 -8.63
CA GLY A 318 -7.23 8.25 -7.89
C GLY A 318 -7.28 9.22 -6.71
N ARG A 319 -6.19 9.29 -5.92
CA ARG A 319 -6.08 10.24 -4.79
C ARG A 319 -6.06 11.69 -5.26
N LEU A 320 -5.34 12.01 -6.33
CA LEU A 320 -5.35 13.35 -6.92
C LEU A 320 -6.76 13.76 -7.38
N MET A 321 -7.48 12.83 -8.01
CA MET A 321 -8.88 13.04 -8.42
C MET A 321 -9.78 13.29 -7.21
N GLY A 322 -9.59 12.55 -6.11
CA GLY A 322 -10.29 12.78 -4.86
C GLY A 322 -10.00 14.17 -4.26
N CYS A 323 -8.72 14.57 -4.21
CA CYS A 323 -8.30 15.90 -3.77
C CYS A 323 -8.94 17.00 -4.63
N TRP A 324 -8.88 16.85 -5.96
CA TRP A 324 -9.44 17.82 -6.89
C TRP A 324 -10.97 17.95 -6.74
N GLN A 325 -11.66 16.81 -6.62
CA GLN A 325 -13.11 16.79 -6.40
C GLN A 325 -13.51 17.49 -5.09
N ARG A 326 -12.73 17.30 -4.02
CA ARG A 326 -12.92 17.98 -2.74
C ARG A 326 -12.68 19.49 -2.84
N ALA A 327 -11.62 19.90 -3.55
CA ALA A 327 -11.26 21.29 -3.70
C ALA A 327 -12.29 22.10 -4.50
N TYR A 328 -12.79 21.54 -5.60
CA TYR A 328 -13.61 22.27 -6.55
C TYR A 328 -15.10 21.88 -6.55
N GLY A 329 -15.50 20.83 -5.82
CA GLY A 329 -16.89 20.36 -5.74
C GLY A 329 -17.46 19.84 -7.06
N ARG A 330 -16.60 19.49 -8.03
CA ARG A 330 -16.98 19.06 -9.38
C ARG A 330 -16.39 17.70 -9.69
N HIS A 331 -16.94 17.01 -10.69
CA HIS A 331 -16.42 15.73 -11.14
C HIS A 331 -15.22 15.94 -12.07
N PRO A 332 -14.03 15.41 -11.73
CA PRO A 332 -12.84 15.50 -12.56
C PRO A 332 -12.75 14.37 -13.59
N ARG A 333 -11.86 14.56 -14.58
CA ARG A 333 -11.25 13.50 -15.41
C ARG A 333 -9.74 13.66 -15.36
N ALA A 334 -9.01 12.57 -15.52
CA ALA A 334 -7.55 12.57 -15.45
C ALA A 334 -6.92 11.79 -16.59
N VAL A 335 -5.80 12.31 -17.07
CA VAL A 335 -4.89 11.63 -17.99
C VAL A 335 -3.54 11.52 -17.30
N TRP A 336 -3.02 10.30 -17.22
CA TRP A 336 -1.67 10.03 -16.79
C TRP A 336 -0.78 9.72 -17.99
N SER A 337 0.44 10.24 -17.97
CA SER A 337 1.48 9.90 -18.95
C SER A 337 2.86 9.91 -18.30
N HIS A 338 3.81 9.25 -18.94
CA HIS A 338 5.21 9.22 -18.53
C HIS A 338 6.05 9.82 -19.64
N LYS A 339 6.80 10.89 -19.33
CA LYS A 339 7.62 11.60 -20.30
C LYS A 339 9.03 11.83 -19.76
N GLY A 340 10.00 11.16 -20.34
CA GLY A 340 11.37 11.20 -19.84
C GLY A 340 11.47 10.64 -18.43
N ASP A 341 11.86 11.47 -17.47
CA ASP A 341 12.02 11.10 -16.07
C ASP A 341 10.86 11.60 -15.18
N GLU A 342 9.81 12.17 -15.80
CA GLU A 342 8.68 12.75 -15.07
C GLU A 342 7.38 12.00 -15.34
N TYR A 343 6.55 11.93 -14.31
CA TYR A 343 5.19 11.38 -14.35
C TYR A 343 4.21 12.54 -14.35
N LEU A 344 3.38 12.62 -15.38
CA LEU A 344 2.46 13.72 -15.61
C LEU A 344 1.03 13.30 -15.29
N PHE A 345 0.34 14.10 -14.49
CA PHE A 345 -1.09 13.93 -14.18
C PHE A 345 -1.83 15.21 -14.60
N ARG A 346 -2.64 15.13 -15.65
CA ARG A 346 -3.50 16.20 -16.10
C ARG A 346 -4.91 15.96 -15.59
N ILE A 347 -5.41 16.89 -14.80
CA ILE A 347 -6.75 16.81 -14.22
C ILE A 347 -7.57 18.00 -14.71
N ARG A 348 -8.78 17.74 -15.17
CA ARG A 348 -9.73 18.76 -15.65
C ARG A 348 -11.14 18.44 -15.17
N SER A 349 -12.04 19.42 -15.23
CA SER A 349 -13.47 19.17 -15.10
C SER A 349 -13.93 18.16 -16.15
N ARG A 350 -14.82 17.25 -15.76
CA ARG A 350 -15.44 16.29 -16.71
C ARG A 350 -16.35 16.99 -17.74
N HIS A 351 -17.01 18.07 -17.32
CA HIS A 351 -17.89 18.86 -18.18
C HIS A 351 -17.21 20.18 -18.50
N ASP A 352 -17.17 20.54 -19.77
CA ASP A 352 -16.70 21.83 -20.18
C ASP A 352 -17.66 22.88 -19.60
N LEU A 353 -17.09 23.87 -18.92
CA LEU A 353 -17.86 25.01 -18.44
C LEU A 353 -18.01 25.98 -19.60
N ALA A 354 -19.26 26.33 -19.93
CA ALA A 354 -19.58 27.29 -20.96
C ALA A 354 -19.10 28.69 -20.57
#